data_d70ffce2568f667f0756300874011169
#
_entry.id   d70ffce2568f667f0756300874011169
#
_cell.length_a   1.000
_cell.length_b   1.000
_cell.length_c   1.000
_cell.angle_alpha   90.00
_cell.angle_beta   90.00
_cell.angle_gamma   90.00
#
_symmetry.space_group_name_H-M   'P 1'
#
loop_
_entity.id
_entity.type
_entity.pdbx_description
1 polymer ?
#
loop_
_entity_poly.entity_id
_entity_poly.type
_entity_poly.pdbx_seq_one_letter_code
_entity_poly.pdbx_strand_id
1 'polypeptide(L)'
;VVYEGKPEDMYIAAMHDDTPGFERNLVSRTLAFYNNEIYLRGDDGTLTKIDAPNSAEKGLHKQWLTLELRDPWTVGGKTYASGSLLATRLDDFLAGKREFDVLFTPTATTSLASATWTKSHLVLNVLDDVKNRLSVLTPGANGWQTSRFVGAPAFGTLGVAAVDSNDSDAVWLTATDYLTPTTLALAEIGQAPETLKTMPAFFDAKGKVIEQHFATSKDGTRVPYFVVHDKAMKLDGSNPTLLYGYGGFEISLTPGYSGGMGRAWLEKGGVYVVANIRGGGEYGPRWHQAALKQNRHKAYEDMAAVARDLVKRKITSASHLGVQGGSNGGLLTGNMLTQYPELFGAVVVQVPLLDMKRYSHLLAGASWMAEYGNPDTSDWAFIKTFSPYHLFDAKKKYPPVLFTTSTRDDRVHPGHARKMAAKMIDAGKDVTYYENIEGGHGGAANNAQAAHMSALAYSFLWERLGGKX
;
A
#
# COMPACT_ATOMS: atom_id res chain seq x y z
N VAL A 1 -17.45 -25.15 -20.59
CA VAL A 1 -17.46 -23.76 -20.14
C VAL A 1 -18.26 -23.69 -18.84
N VAL A 2 -17.61 -23.20 -17.78
CA VAL A 2 -18.26 -23.09 -16.48
C VAL A 2 -18.99 -21.75 -16.36
N TYR A 3 -18.43 -20.71 -16.93
CA TYR A 3 -19.01 -19.38 -16.88
C TYR A 3 -18.41 -18.54 -18.01
N GLU A 4 -19.24 -17.75 -18.64
CA GLU A 4 -18.81 -16.86 -19.72
C GLU A 4 -19.01 -15.41 -19.28
N GLY A 5 -17.92 -14.65 -19.25
CA GLY A 5 -17.97 -13.26 -18.83
C GLY A 5 -18.62 -12.34 -19.86
N LYS A 6 -18.87 -11.14 -19.44
CA LYS A 6 -19.47 -10.09 -20.26
C LYS A 6 -18.41 -9.05 -20.62
N PRO A 7 -18.63 -8.28 -21.69
CA PRO A 7 -17.63 -7.29 -22.08
C PRO A 7 -17.28 -6.28 -20.99
N GLU A 8 -18.21 -5.97 -20.10
CA GLU A 8 -17.97 -5.01 -19.04
C GLU A 8 -17.17 -5.59 -17.88
N ASP A 9 -16.98 -6.91 -17.85
CA ASP A 9 -16.23 -7.54 -16.75
C ASP A 9 -14.74 -7.22 -16.86
N MET A 10 -14.14 -6.75 -15.78
CA MET A 10 -12.71 -6.55 -15.72
C MET A 10 -11.99 -7.89 -15.60
N TYR A 11 -12.58 -8.83 -14.86
CA TYR A 11 -11.97 -10.11 -14.59
C TYR A 11 -13.06 -11.10 -14.15
N ILE A 12 -12.92 -12.37 -14.54
CA ILE A 12 -13.81 -13.42 -14.06
C ILE A 12 -12.98 -14.62 -13.60
N ALA A 13 -13.52 -15.38 -12.67
CA ALA A 13 -12.88 -16.58 -12.18
C ALA A 13 -13.93 -17.59 -11.74
N ALA A 14 -13.64 -18.87 -11.96
CA ALA A 14 -14.43 -19.95 -11.43
C ALA A 14 -13.56 -20.75 -10.48
N MET A 15 -14.13 -21.13 -9.35
CA MET A 15 -13.38 -21.82 -8.30
C MET A 15 -14.17 -22.99 -7.78
N HIS A 16 -13.46 -24.02 -7.36
CA HIS A 16 -14.08 -25.17 -6.71
C HIS A 16 -13.50 -25.28 -5.31
N ASP A 17 -14.39 -25.30 -4.32
CA ASP A 17 -14.00 -25.50 -2.93
C ASP A 17 -14.24 -26.98 -2.62
N ASP A 18 -13.16 -27.72 -2.41
CA ASP A 18 -13.24 -29.14 -2.15
C ASP A 18 -13.15 -29.49 -0.67
N THR A 19 -13.37 -28.52 0.21
CA THR A 19 -13.36 -28.78 1.65
C THR A 19 -14.41 -29.84 1.98
N PRO A 20 -14.02 -30.96 2.60
CA PRO A 20 -14.99 -32.01 2.91
C PRO A 20 -16.16 -31.50 3.72
N GLY A 21 -17.38 -31.79 3.25
CA GLY A 21 -18.60 -31.34 3.90
C GLY A 21 -19.06 -29.97 3.45
N PHE A 22 -18.24 -29.23 2.72
CA PHE A 22 -18.55 -27.88 2.27
C PHE A 22 -18.21 -27.67 0.82
N GLU A 23 -18.27 -28.71 0.03
CA GLU A 23 -17.94 -28.65 -1.39
C GLU A 23 -18.90 -27.69 -2.10
N ARG A 24 -18.35 -26.80 -2.90
CA ARG A 24 -19.16 -25.83 -3.63
C ARG A 24 -18.35 -25.24 -4.78
N ASN A 25 -19.11 -24.77 -5.77
CA ASN A 25 -18.52 -24.09 -6.91
C ASN A 25 -18.88 -22.63 -6.84
N LEU A 26 -17.93 -21.79 -7.18
CA LEU A 26 -18.07 -20.33 -7.09
C LEU A 26 -17.68 -19.69 -8.41
N VAL A 27 -18.37 -18.60 -8.72
CA VAL A 27 -18.01 -17.74 -9.84
C VAL A 27 -17.85 -16.33 -9.30
N SER A 28 -16.75 -15.68 -9.66
CA SER A 28 -16.54 -14.30 -9.27
C SER A 28 -16.43 -13.41 -10.50
N ARG A 29 -17.03 -12.24 -10.45
CA ARG A 29 -16.94 -11.20 -11.46
C ARG A 29 -16.34 -9.96 -10.80
N THR A 30 -15.26 -9.47 -11.36
CA THR A 30 -14.69 -8.20 -10.91
C THR A 30 -15.07 -7.15 -11.95
N LEU A 31 -15.82 -6.14 -11.52
CA LEU A 31 -16.32 -5.10 -12.42
C LEU A 31 -15.44 -3.86 -12.40
N ALA A 32 -14.74 -3.64 -11.28
CA ALA A 32 -13.80 -2.55 -11.10
C ALA A 32 -12.89 -2.92 -9.96
N PHE A 33 -11.90 -2.09 -9.65
CA PHE A 33 -10.94 -2.42 -8.59
C PHE A 33 -11.61 -2.81 -7.28
N TYR A 34 -12.67 -2.12 -6.88
CA TYR A 34 -13.29 -2.36 -5.57
C TYR A 34 -14.75 -2.75 -5.75
N ASN A 35 -15.03 -3.54 -6.78
CA ASN A 35 -16.41 -3.87 -7.14
C ASN A 35 -16.42 -5.28 -7.69
N ASN A 36 -16.94 -6.22 -6.91
CA ASN A 36 -17.01 -7.60 -7.35
C ASN A 36 -18.32 -8.25 -6.93
N GLU A 37 -18.66 -9.31 -7.64
CA GLU A 37 -19.81 -10.15 -7.33
C GLU A 37 -19.32 -11.58 -7.20
N ILE A 38 -19.87 -12.30 -6.24
CA ILE A 38 -19.57 -13.71 -6.03
C ILE A 38 -20.89 -14.47 -6.12
N TYR A 39 -20.88 -15.56 -6.88
CA TYR A 39 -22.03 -16.43 -7.05
C TYR A 39 -21.68 -17.86 -6.65
N LEU A 40 -22.65 -18.55 -6.04
CA LEU A 40 -22.59 -19.98 -5.89
C LEU A 40 -23.17 -20.59 -7.14
N ARG A 41 -22.47 -21.57 -7.72
CA ARG A 41 -22.92 -22.21 -8.94
C ARG A 41 -23.38 -23.62 -8.64
N GLY A 42 -24.66 -23.88 -8.92
CA GLY A 42 -25.22 -25.22 -8.76
C GLY A 42 -24.77 -26.15 -9.85
N ASP A 43 -24.99 -27.43 -9.64
CA ASP A 43 -24.61 -28.47 -10.62
C ASP A 43 -25.33 -28.28 -11.95
N ASP A 44 -26.51 -27.68 -11.93
CA ASP A 44 -27.25 -27.41 -13.15
C ASP A 44 -26.90 -26.07 -13.79
N GLY A 45 -25.87 -25.42 -13.29
CA GLY A 45 -25.43 -24.12 -13.82
C GLY A 45 -26.11 -22.92 -13.25
N THR A 46 -27.07 -23.13 -12.34
CA THR A 46 -27.78 -22.01 -11.71
C THR A 46 -26.82 -21.19 -10.86
N LEU A 47 -26.91 -19.87 -10.96
CA LEU A 47 -26.05 -18.96 -10.18
C LEU A 47 -26.88 -18.28 -9.10
N THR A 48 -26.40 -18.36 -7.86
CA THR A 48 -27.01 -17.69 -6.72
C THR A 48 -26.03 -16.65 -6.19
N LYS A 49 -26.40 -15.39 -6.27
CA LYS A 49 -25.52 -14.31 -5.84
C LYS A 49 -25.42 -14.29 -4.31
N ILE A 50 -24.22 -14.06 -3.81
CA ILE A 50 -24.04 -13.69 -2.41
C ILE A 50 -24.37 -12.20 -2.35
N ASP A 51 -25.57 -11.89 -1.89
CA ASP A 51 -26.20 -10.59 -2.05
C ASP A 51 -25.72 -9.60 -0.98
N ALA A 52 -24.45 -9.28 -1.03
CA ALA A 52 -23.81 -8.27 -0.18
C ALA A 52 -23.30 -7.15 -1.08
N PRO A 53 -22.95 -6.00 -0.50
CA PRO A 53 -22.47 -4.89 -1.35
C PRO A 53 -21.33 -5.32 -2.24
N ASN A 54 -21.36 -4.86 -3.49
CA ASN A 54 -20.28 -5.21 -4.43
C ASN A 54 -18.92 -4.74 -3.97
N SER A 55 -18.87 -3.69 -3.14
CA SER A 55 -17.59 -3.19 -2.63
C SER A 55 -17.07 -3.99 -1.43
N ALA A 56 -17.88 -4.89 -0.87
CA ALA A 56 -17.46 -5.69 0.28
C ALA A 56 -16.61 -6.86 -0.19
N GLU A 57 -15.58 -7.19 0.60
CA GLU A 57 -14.77 -8.37 0.36
C GLU A 57 -15.49 -9.57 1.02
N LYS A 58 -15.77 -10.59 0.21
CA LYS A 58 -16.55 -11.74 0.67
C LYS A 58 -15.64 -12.93 0.86
N GLY A 59 -15.66 -13.52 2.05
CA GLY A 59 -14.86 -14.69 2.35
C GLY A 59 -15.72 -15.86 2.77
N LEU A 60 -15.33 -17.06 2.36
CA LEU A 60 -16.01 -18.28 2.72
C LEU A 60 -15.04 -19.24 3.39
N HIS A 61 -15.43 -19.79 4.50
CA HIS A 61 -14.68 -20.83 5.17
C HIS A 61 -15.66 -21.77 5.84
N LYS A 62 -15.75 -22.99 5.33
CA LYS A 62 -16.68 -23.99 5.84
C LYS A 62 -18.09 -23.38 5.89
N GLN A 63 -18.72 -23.36 7.06
CA GLN A 63 -20.09 -22.82 7.15
C GLN A 63 -20.15 -21.30 7.23
N TRP A 64 -19.00 -20.63 7.29
CA TRP A 64 -18.96 -19.20 7.58
C TRP A 64 -18.83 -18.36 6.32
N LEU A 65 -19.56 -17.24 6.32
CA LEU A 65 -19.38 -16.14 5.38
C LEU A 65 -18.86 -14.95 6.17
N THR A 66 -17.78 -14.35 5.69
CA THR A 66 -17.30 -13.09 6.27
C THR A 66 -17.41 -11.99 5.22
N LEU A 67 -17.71 -10.80 5.69
CA LEU A 67 -17.83 -9.61 4.85
C LEU A 67 -16.96 -8.52 5.44
N GLU A 68 -15.99 -8.04 4.65
CA GLU A 68 -15.19 -6.90 5.06
C GLU A 68 -15.70 -5.69 4.28
N LEU A 69 -16.25 -4.72 5.00
CA LEU A 69 -16.96 -3.62 4.38
C LEU A 69 -16.00 -2.52 3.95
N ARG A 70 -16.17 -2.07 2.72
CA ARG A 70 -15.46 -0.90 2.25
C ARG A 70 -16.27 0.37 2.52
N ASP A 71 -17.57 0.26 2.39
CA ASP A 71 -18.50 1.38 2.61
C ASP A 71 -19.43 1.04 3.76
N PRO A 72 -20.00 2.04 4.44
CA PRO A 72 -21.01 1.73 5.46
C PRO A 72 -22.17 0.98 4.82
N TRP A 73 -22.75 0.08 5.56
CA TRP A 73 -23.85 -0.75 5.05
C TRP A 73 -25.00 -0.74 6.05
N THR A 74 -26.15 -0.26 5.59
CA THR A 74 -27.36 -0.28 6.40
C THR A 74 -28.22 -1.43 5.91
N VAL A 75 -28.45 -2.39 6.79
CA VAL A 75 -29.20 -3.60 6.45
C VAL A 75 -29.77 -4.17 7.74
N GLY A 76 -30.97 -4.73 7.67
CA GLY A 76 -31.57 -5.34 8.84
C GLY A 76 -31.80 -4.36 10.00
N GLY A 77 -31.98 -3.10 9.71
CA GLY A 77 -32.22 -2.10 10.74
C GLY A 77 -30.97 -1.58 11.43
N LYS A 78 -29.80 -1.98 10.98
CA LYS A 78 -28.53 -1.53 11.57
C LYS A 78 -27.63 -0.96 10.51
N THR A 79 -26.74 -0.06 10.94
CA THR A 79 -25.69 0.47 10.06
C THR A 79 -24.34 -0.04 10.55
N TYR A 80 -23.63 -0.74 9.67
CA TYR A 80 -22.30 -1.25 9.95
C TYR A 80 -21.27 -0.33 9.31
N ALA A 81 -20.23 -0.02 10.07
CA ALA A 81 -19.28 1.00 9.65
C ALA A 81 -18.35 0.53 8.53
N SER A 82 -17.91 1.47 7.71
CA SER A 82 -16.82 1.22 6.77
C SER A 82 -15.62 0.61 7.50
N GLY A 83 -15.02 -0.42 6.92
CA GLY A 83 -13.86 -1.07 7.50
C GLY A 83 -14.17 -2.17 8.50
N SER A 84 -15.47 -2.43 8.77
CA SER A 84 -15.85 -3.48 9.69
C SER A 84 -15.71 -4.86 9.05
N LEU A 85 -15.50 -5.87 9.91
CA LEU A 85 -15.55 -7.27 9.48
C LEU A 85 -16.75 -7.91 10.14
N LEU A 86 -17.63 -8.48 9.33
CA LEU A 86 -18.87 -9.13 9.77
C LEU A 86 -18.80 -10.61 9.48
N ALA A 87 -19.48 -11.42 10.28
CA ALA A 87 -19.59 -12.86 10.05
C ALA A 87 -21.00 -13.34 10.24
N THR A 88 -21.36 -14.34 9.45
CA THR A 88 -22.64 -15.04 9.60
C THR A 88 -22.47 -16.44 9.00
N ARG A 89 -23.42 -17.32 9.29
CA ARG A 89 -23.45 -18.61 8.60
C ARG A 89 -23.92 -18.37 7.17
N LEU A 90 -23.23 -19.00 6.22
CA LEU A 90 -23.62 -18.84 4.82
C LEU A 90 -25.05 -19.24 4.57
N ASP A 91 -25.47 -20.37 5.15
CA ASP A 91 -26.84 -20.85 4.93
C ASP A 91 -27.88 -19.86 5.44
N ASP A 92 -27.62 -19.24 6.58
CA ASP A 92 -28.53 -18.20 7.10
C ASP A 92 -28.61 -17.02 6.16
N PHE A 93 -27.47 -16.61 5.64
CA PHE A 93 -27.42 -15.47 4.73
C PHE A 93 -28.21 -15.78 3.44
N LEU A 94 -28.01 -16.96 2.90
CA LEU A 94 -28.72 -17.34 1.68
C LEU A 94 -30.23 -17.48 1.92
N ALA A 95 -30.64 -17.75 3.15
CA ALA A 95 -32.03 -17.79 3.51
C ALA A 95 -32.64 -16.42 3.77
N GLY A 96 -31.83 -15.36 3.69
CA GLY A 96 -32.32 -14.00 3.82
C GLY A 96 -32.04 -13.33 5.15
N LYS A 97 -31.38 -14.02 6.08
CA LYS A 97 -31.04 -13.40 7.36
C LYS A 97 -29.97 -12.33 7.18
N ARG A 98 -30.12 -11.20 7.86
CA ARG A 98 -29.20 -10.07 7.75
C ARG A 98 -28.79 -9.57 9.13
N GLU A 99 -28.57 -10.50 10.07
CA GLU A 99 -27.95 -10.22 11.36
C GLU A 99 -26.54 -10.78 11.33
N PHE A 100 -25.60 -10.01 11.82
CA PHE A 100 -24.19 -10.38 11.74
C PHE A 100 -23.53 -10.26 13.08
N ASP A 101 -22.53 -11.11 13.32
CA ASP A 101 -21.57 -10.89 14.38
C ASP A 101 -20.53 -9.91 13.87
N VAL A 102 -20.27 -8.86 14.62
CA VAL A 102 -19.25 -7.87 14.24
C VAL A 102 -17.93 -8.32 14.85
N LEU A 103 -17.03 -8.78 14.00
CA LEU A 103 -15.76 -9.31 14.48
C LEU A 103 -14.71 -8.22 14.66
N PHE A 104 -14.85 -7.12 13.94
CA PHE A 104 -13.92 -5.99 14.05
C PHE A 104 -14.64 -4.71 13.67
N THR A 105 -14.40 -3.67 14.45
CA THR A 105 -14.88 -2.32 14.15
C THR A 105 -13.67 -1.41 14.21
N PRO A 106 -13.37 -0.64 13.15
CA PRO A 106 -12.22 0.25 13.20
C PRO A 106 -12.44 1.42 14.15
N THR A 107 -11.34 1.95 14.65
CA THR A 107 -11.33 3.17 15.45
C THR A 107 -10.53 4.24 14.69
N ALA A 108 -10.35 5.39 15.33
CA ALA A 108 -9.59 6.46 14.70
C ALA A 108 -8.15 6.06 14.39
N THR A 109 -7.60 5.09 15.14
CA THR A 109 -6.22 4.67 14.97
C THR A 109 -6.05 3.26 14.45
N THR A 110 -7.13 2.48 14.30
CA THR A 110 -7.01 1.07 13.92
C THR A 110 -7.74 0.76 12.64
N SER A 111 -7.21 -0.22 11.91
CA SER A 111 -7.83 -0.76 10.72
C SER A 111 -7.48 -2.23 10.58
N LEU A 112 -8.28 -2.96 9.81
CA LEU A 112 -8.04 -4.38 9.57
C LEU A 112 -7.10 -4.55 8.40
N ALA A 113 -5.95 -5.20 8.64
CA ALA A 113 -5.00 -5.49 7.57
C ALA A 113 -5.33 -6.81 6.89
N SER A 114 -5.68 -7.84 7.68
CA SER A 114 -6.06 -9.12 7.11
C SER A 114 -6.79 -9.97 8.14
N ALA A 115 -7.51 -10.97 7.63
CA ALA A 115 -8.17 -11.98 8.46
C ALA A 115 -7.87 -13.33 7.82
N THR A 116 -7.31 -14.24 8.59
CA THR A 116 -6.83 -15.52 8.09
C THR A 116 -7.48 -16.66 8.85
N TRP A 117 -8.17 -17.54 8.11
CA TRP A 117 -8.77 -18.72 8.71
C TRP A 117 -7.75 -19.82 8.91
N THR A 118 -7.79 -20.45 10.08
CA THR A 118 -7.22 -21.78 10.29
C THR A 118 -8.37 -22.75 10.42
N LYS A 119 -8.07 -24.01 10.78
CA LYS A 119 -9.13 -25.01 10.90
C LYS A 119 -10.26 -24.53 11.83
N SER A 120 -9.92 -24.00 13.00
CA SER A 120 -10.89 -23.68 14.04
C SER A 120 -10.92 -22.20 14.44
N HIS A 121 -10.10 -21.37 13.85
CA HIS A 121 -9.94 -20.01 14.31
C HIS A 121 -9.84 -19.04 13.14
N LEU A 122 -10.10 -17.77 13.43
CA LEU A 122 -9.87 -16.68 12.49
C LEU A 122 -8.87 -15.73 13.14
N VAL A 123 -7.71 -15.58 12.53
CA VAL A 123 -6.68 -14.70 13.05
C VAL A 123 -6.84 -13.32 12.43
N LEU A 124 -7.04 -12.31 13.26
CA LEU A 124 -7.12 -10.93 12.80
C LEU A 124 -5.76 -10.26 12.92
N ASN A 125 -5.37 -9.58 11.88
CA ASN A 125 -4.17 -8.76 11.85
C ASN A 125 -4.63 -7.32 11.72
N VAL A 126 -4.45 -6.54 12.77
CA VAL A 126 -4.98 -5.18 12.87
C VAL A 126 -3.80 -4.22 12.87
N LEU A 127 -3.91 -3.14 12.09
CA LEU A 127 -2.95 -2.04 12.17
C LEU A 127 -3.43 -1.05 13.21
N ASP A 128 -2.57 -0.74 14.16
CA ASP A 128 -2.82 0.28 15.19
C ASP A 128 -1.73 1.33 15.04
N ASP A 129 -2.08 2.47 14.47
CA ASP A 129 -1.11 3.48 14.05
C ASP A 129 0.01 2.81 13.25
N VAL A 130 -0.38 2.00 12.28
CA VAL A 130 0.51 1.33 11.31
C VAL A 130 1.37 0.21 11.93
N LYS A 131 1.08 -0.21 13.14
CA LYS A 131 1.79 -1.32 13.80
C LYS A 131 0.85 -2.50 13.93
N ASN A 132 1.34 -3.68 13.60
CA ASN A 132 0.51 -4.88 13.57
C ASN A 132 0.20 -5.41 14.96
N ARG A 133 -1.05 -5.80 15.17
CA ARG A 133 -1.51 -6.48 16.37
C ARG A 133 -2.30 -7.70 15.94
N LEU A 134 -2.00 -8.86 16.50
CA LEU A 134 -2.67 -10.10 16.16
C LEU A 134 -3.61 -10.53 17.26
N SER A 135 -4.81 -10.96 16.87
CA SER A 135 -5.75 -11.56 17.81
C SER A 135 -6.35 -12.81 17.17
N VAL A 136 -6.91 -13.67 18.01
CA VAL A 136 -7.48 -14.94 17.58
C VAL A 136 -8.95 -14.94 17.95
N LEU A 137 -9.80 -15.17 16.94
CA LEU A 137 -11.23 -15.28 17.14
C LEU A 137 -11.64 -16.73 16.97
N THR A 138 -12.49 -17.22 17.85
CA THR A 138 -12.93 -18.61 17.82
C THR A 138 -14.45 -18.65 17.85
N PRO A 139 -15.10 -19.15 16.79
CA PRO A 139 -16.56 -19.29 16.81
C PRO A 139 -16.97 -20.46 17.70
N GLY A 140 -18.06 -20.27 18.41
CA GLY A 140 -18.59 -21.29 19.27
C GLY A 140 -20.09 -21.25 19.28
N ALA A 141 -20.68 -22.12 20.09
CA ALA A 141 -22.17 -22.25 20.18
C ALA A 141 -22.81 -20.94 20.64
N ASN A 142 -22.13 -20.19 21.47
CA ASN A 142 -22.68 -18.97 22.07
C ASN A 142 -22.00 -17.71 21.53
N GLY A 143 -21.49 -17.76 20.32
CA GLY A 143 -20.89 -16.60 19.69
C GLY A 143 -19.38 -16.74 19.56
N TRP A 144 -18.74 -15.65 19.29
CA TRP A 144 -17.31 -15.62 19.02
C TRP A 144 -16.55 -15.18 20.26
N GLN A 145 -15.41 -15.82 20.51
CA GLN A 145 -14.54 -15.44 21.60
C GLN A 145 -13.23 -14.93 21.06
N THR A 146 -12.64 -13.94 21.74
CA THR A 146 -11.40 -13.31 21.32
C THR A 146 -10.31 -13.64 22.32
N SER A 147 -9.13 -13.98 21.81
CA SER A 147 -7.95 -14.17 22.65
C SER A 147 -6.73 -13.57 21.96
N ARG A 148 -5.64 -13.45 22.74
CA ARG A 148 -4.38 -12.95 22.18
C ARG A 148 -3.70 -14.02 21.36
N PHE A 149 -2.96 -13.60 20.35
CA PHE A 149 -2.08 -14.50 19.62
C PHE A 149 -0.82 -14.67 20.49
N VAL A 150 -0.63 -15.88 21.02
CA VAL A 150 0.44 -16.15 21.96
C VAL A 150 1.79 -15.99 21.29
N GLY A 151 2.68 -15.23 21.89
CA GLY A 151 4.06 -15.12 21.45
C GLY A 151 4.29 -14.24 20.23
N ALA A 152 3.29 -13.48 19.81
CA ALA A 152 3.51 -12.57 18.69
C ALA A 152 4.52 -11.49 19.10
N PRO A 153 5.47 -11.15 18.21
CA PRO A 153 6.34 -10.02 18.52
C PRO A 153 5.55 -8.75 18.75
N ALA A 154 6.02 -7.90 19.67
CA ALA A 154 5.31 -6.68 20.03
C ALA A 154 5.61 -5.52 19.10
N PHE A 155 6.44 -5.71 18.09
CA PHE A 155 6.88 -4.63 17.22
C PHE A 155 7.07 -5.15 15.81
N GLY A 156 7.18 -4.21 14.87
CA GLY A 156 7.45 -4.54 13.49
C GLY A 156 6.19 -4.90 12.71
N THR A 157 6.41 -5.38 11.51
CA THR A 157 5.36 -5.82 10.61
C THR A 157 5.20 -7.33 10.75
N LEU A 158 3.98 -7.77 10.98
CA LEU A 158 3.67 -9.19 11.17
C LEU A 158 2.78 -9.67 10.04
N GLY A 159 3.07 -10.88 9.54
CA GLY A 159 2.23 -11.53 8.55
C GLY A 159 1.84 -12.91 9.05
N VAL A 160 0.62 -13.33 8.72
CA VAL A 160 0.11 -14.64 9.12
C VAL A 160 -0.48 -15.32 7.89
N ALA A 161 -0.13 -16.59 7.72
CA ALA A 161 -0.72 -17.42 6.66
C ALA A 161 -1.00 -18.79 7.24
N ALA A 162 -2.14 -19.38 6.86
CA ALA A 162 -2.48 -20.70 7.35
C ALA A 162 -1.60 -21.75 6.69
N VAL A 163 -1.16 -22.74 7.47
CA VAL A 163 -0.48 -23.89 6.90
C VAL A 163 -1.47 -24.72 6.10
N ASP A 164 -2.64 -24.97 6.68
CA ASP A 164 -3.71 -25.71 6.01
C ASP A 164 -5.02 -25.30 6.68
N SER A 165 -5.78 -24.43 6.05
CA SER A 165 -6.96 -23.86 6.68
C SER A 165 -8.08 -24.89 6.93
N ASN A 166 -7.99 -26.06 6.31
CA ASN A 166 -9.01 -27.07 6.50
C ASN A 166 -8.68 -28.03 7.64
N ASP A 167 -7.42 -28.36 7.83
CA ASP A 167 -7.04 -29.48 8.70
C ASP A 167 -6.11 -29.11 9.85
N SER A 168 -5.68 -27.86 9.96
CA SER A 168 -4.68 -27.50 10.95
C SER A 168 -4.93 -26.11 11.51
N ASP A 169 -4.59 -25.94 12.78
CA ASP A 169 -4.56 -24.62 13.40
C ASP A 169 -3.14 -24.07 13.48
N ALA A 170 -2.25 -24.57 12.65
CA ALA A 170 -0.91 -24.03 12.54
C ALA A 170 -0.87 -22.90 11.52
N VAL A 171 -0.02 -21.92 11.79
CA VAL A 171 0.18 -20.78 10.88
C VAL A 171 1.67 -20.52 10.68
N TRP A 172 1.98 -19.97 9.53
CA TRP A 172 3.27 -19.33 9.29
C TRP A 172 3.19 -17.92 9.79
N LEU A 173 4.15 -17.52 10.60
CA LEU A 173 4.24 -16.17 11.15
C LEU A 173 5.51 -15.53 10.63
N THR A 174 5.39 -14.40 9.95
CA THR A 174 6.57 -13.62 9.55
C THR A 174 6.64 -12.33 10.35
N ALA A 175 7.86 -11.86 10.59
CA ALA A 175 8.08 -10.61 11.32
C ALA A 175 9.29 -9.91 10.73
N THR A 176 9.20 -8.58 10.60
CA THR A 176 10.28 -7.79 10.07
C THR A 176 10.11 -6.32 10.48
N ASP A 177 11.18 -5.54 10.36
CA ASP A 177 11.06 -4.09 10.36
C ASP A 177 12.24 -3.51 9.56
N TYR A 178 12.42 -2.20 9.61
CA TYR A 178 13.46 -1.56 8.79
C TYR A 178 14.86 -2.03 9.12
N LEU A 179 15.06 -2.50 10.35
CA LEU A 179 16.40 -2.87 10.84
C LEU A 179 16.55 -4.36 11.10
N THR A 180 15.46 -5.12 10.98
CA THR A 180 15.45 -6.54 11.37
C THR A 180 15.09 -7.38 10.16
N PRO A 181 16.02 -8.23 9.70
CA PRO A 181 15.70 -9.13 8.58
C PRO A 181 14.50 -10.01 8.90
N THR A 182 13.76 -10.36 7.84
CA THR A 182 12.55 -11.14 7.99
C THR A 182 12.82 -12.47 8.68
N THR A 183 12.01 -12.81 9.68
CA THR A 183 12.04 -14.13 10.31
C THR A 183 10.76 -14.86 9.96
N LEU A 184 10.88 -16.19 9.83
CA LEU A 184 9.75 -17.08 9.60
C LEU A 184 9.63 -18.01 10.79
N ALA A 185 8.43 -18.08 11.34
CA ALA A 185 8.14 -18.98 12.46
C ALA A 185 6.93 -19.83 12.14
N LEU A 186 6.86 -20.98 12.80
CA LEU A 186 5.69 -21.85 12.75
C LEU A 186 5.02 -21.77 14.12
N ALA A 187 3.72 -21.55 14.12
CA ALA A 187 2.98 -21.42 15.37
C ALA A 187 1.69 -22.23 15.31
N GLU A 188 1.47 -23.04 16.32
CA GLU A 188 0.17 -23.63 16.56
C GLU A 188 -0.63 -22.63 17.39
N ILE A 189 -1.86 -22.32 16.97
CA ILE A 189 -2.65 -21.35 17.71
C ILE A 189 -2.74 -21.76 19.17
N GLY A 190 -2.42 -20.83 20.06
CA GLY A 190 -2.41 -21.06 21.49
C GLY A 190 -1.06 -21.46 22.07
N GLN A 191 -0.07 -21.65 21.23
CA GLN A 191 1.27 -22.04 21.68
C GLN A 191 2.31 -21.06 21.15
N ALA A 192 3.44 -20.99 21.82
CA ALA A 192 4.51 -20.08 21.41
C ALA A 192 5.07 -20.47 20.03
N PRO A 193 5.35 -19.50 19.17
CA PRO A 193 5.94 -19.80 17.87
C PRO A 193 7.35 -20.39 17.97
N GLU A 194 7.69 -21.21 16.99
CA GLU A 194 9.04 -21.73 16.83
C GLU A 194 9.67 -21.06 15.62
N THR A 195 10.76 -20.33 15.84
CA THR A 195 11.45 -19.69 14.73
C THR A 195 12.15 -20.74 13.88
N LEU A 196 11.84 -20.76 12.59
CA LEU A 196 12.40 -21.72 11.66
C LEU A 196 13.54 -21.16 10.84
N LYS A 197 13.47 -19.87 10.51
CA LYS A 197 14.44 -19.27 9.61
C LYS A 197 14.52 -17.77 9.84
N THR A 198 15.73 -17.25 9.78
CA THR A 198 15.96 -15.81 9.78
C THR A 198 16.77 -15.48 8.54
N MET A 199 16.29 -14.53 7.75
CA MET A 199 17.01 -14.11 6.57
C MET A 199 18.31 -13.41 6.99
N PRO A 200 19.34 -13.48 6.15
CA PRO A 200 20.61 -12.85 6.54
C PRO A 200 20.51 -11.34 6.59
N ALA A 201 21.33 -10.75 7.44
CA ALA A 201 21.48 -9.31 7.49
C ALA A 201 22.36 -8.85 6.32
N PHE A 202 21.97 -7.76 5.69
CA PHE A 202 22.70 -7.23 4.54
C PHE A 202 23.33 -5.87 4.78
N PHE A 203 23.16 -5.34 6.00
CA PHE A 203 23.85 -4.11 6.41
C PHE A 203 23.99 -4.09 7.90
N ASP A 204 24.86 -3.21 8.39
CA ASP A 204 25.12 -3.08 9.81
C ASP A 204 24.05 -2.15 10.43
N ALA A 205 23.17 -2.72 11.21
CA ALA A 205 22.09 -1.98 11.87
C ALA A 205 22.44 -1.50 13.25
N LYS A 206 23.66 -1.77 13.71
CA LYS A 206 24.06 -1.39 15.06
C LYS A 206 23.98 0.13 15.24
N GLY A 207 23.38 0.53 16.34
CA GLY A 207 23.26 1.95 16.67
C GLY A 207 22.17 2.69 15.91
N LYS A 208 21.35 1.96 15.17
CA LYS A 208 20.21 2.57 14.47
C LYS A 208 18.94 2.39 15.27
N VAL A 209 18.01 3.31 15.10
CA VAL A 209 16.70 3.26 15.77
C VAL A 209 15.60 3.60 14.79
N ILE A 210 14.40 3.18 15.16
CA ILE A 210 13.17 3.49 14.42
C ILE A 210 12.26 4.31 15.33
N GLU A 211 11.77 5.43 14.83
CA GLU A 211 10.83 6.27 15.57
C GLU A 211 9.60 6.49 14.72
N GLN A 212 8.49 6.77 15.37
CA GLN A 212 7.28 7.18 14.68
C GLN A 212 6.90 8.58 15.15
N HIS A 213 6.55 9.44 14.21
CA HIS A 213 6.07 10.78 14.49
C HIS A 213 4.80 11.05 13.70
N PHE A 214 4.17 12.15 13.99
CA PHE A 214 2.92 12.53 13.32
C PHE A 214 3.02 13.97 12.87
N ALA A 215 2.70 14.19 11.60
CA ALA A 215 2.61 15.53 11.05
C ALA A 215 1.15 15.95 11.00
N THR A 216 0.89 17.25 10.99
CA THR A 216 -0.46 17.78 10.84
C THR A 216 -0.61 18.31 9.43
N SER A 217 -1.53 17.75 8.67
CA SER A 217 -1.73 18.14 7.30
C SER A 217 -2.51 19.45 7.20
N LYS A 218 -2.66 19.95 5.98
CA LYS A 218 -3.29 21.24 5.75
C LYS A 218 -4.70 21.31 6.33
N ASP A 219 -5.46 20.21 6.26
CA ASP A 219 -6.83 20.18 6.78
C ASP A 219 -6.92 19.70 8.23
N GLY A 220 -5.80 19.59 8.92
CA GLY A 220 -5.77 19.18 10.32
C GLY A 220 -5.60 17.69 10.52
N THR A 221 -5.57 16.92 9.46
CA THR A 221 -5.44 15.47 9.58
C THR A 221 -4.07 15.07 10.12
N ARG A 222 -4.06 14.15 11.06
CA ARG A 222 -2.85 13.61 11.68
C ARG A 222 -2.28 12.52 10.77
N VAL A 223 -1.04 12.72 10.31
CA VAL A 223 -0.41 11.83 9.32
C VAL A 223 0.82 11.17 9.94
N PRO A 224 0.84 9.84 10.05
CA PRO A 224 1.99 9.16 10.66
C PRO A 224 3.13 9.01 9.68
N TYR A 225 4.33 8.94 10.22
CA TYR A 225 5.50 8.57 9.43
C TYR A 225 6.55 7.96 10.33
N PHE A 226 7.37 7.10 9.73
CA PHE A 226 8.48 6.44 10.42
C PHE A 226 9.78 7.09 10.04
N VAL A 227 10.69 7.18 10.99
CA VAL A 227 12.03 7.72 10.78
C VAL A 227 13.03 6.69 11.26
N VAL A 228 13.98 6.33 10.39
CA VAL A 228 15.05 5.39 10.70
C VAL A 228 16.36 6.18 10.66
N HIS A 229 17.12 6.14 11.75
CA HIS A 229 18.31 6.98 11.83
C HIS A 229 19.29 6.45 12.86
N ASP A 230 20.50 7.00 12.85
CA ASP A 230 21.46 6.72 13.90
C ASP A 230 20.96 7.26 15.24
N LYS A 231 21.13 6.48 16.28
CA LYS A 231 20.75 6.93 17.62
C LYS A 231 21.47 8.22 17.99
N ALA A 232 22.69 8.39 17.49
CA ALA A 232 23.50 9.56 17.79
C ALA A 232 23.23 10.75 16.85
N MET A 233 22.22 10.66 16.02
CA MET A 233 21.91 11.73 15.08
C MET A 233 21.71 13.06 15.79
N LYS A 234 22.30 14.12 15.24
CA LYS A 234 22.13 15.45 15.79
C LYS A 234 20.97 16.16 15.14
N LEU A 235 20.18 16.85 15.94
CA LEU A 235 19.04 17.59 15.44
C LEU A 235 19.45 19.03 15.12
N ASP A 236 20.23 19.16 14.05
CA ASP A 236 20.76 20.46 13.63
C ASP A 236 20.35 20.83 12.21
N GLY A 237 19.43 20.06 11.61
CA GLY A 237 18.92 20.39 10.30
C GLY A 237 19.81 19.95 9.14
N SER A 238 20.89 19.21 9.42
CA SER A 238 21.86 18.91 8.37
C SER A 238 21.86 17.49 7.87
N ASN A 239 21.01 16.62 8.40
CA ASN A 239 21.10 15.20 8.06
C ASN A 239 20.51 14.91 6.68
N PRO A 240 21.27 14.25 5.79
CA PRO A 240 20.71 13.83 4.51
C PRO A 240 19.53 12.90 4.77
N THR A 241 18.38 13.24 4.22
CA THR A 241 17.14 12.54 4.55
C THR A 241 16.41 12.17 3.26
N LEU A 242 15.99 10.92 3.20
CA LEU A 242 15.23 10.40 2.06
C LEU A 242 13.81 10.12 2.54
N LEU A 243 12.84 10.82 1.93
CA LEU A 243 11.42 10.66 2.23
C LEU A 243 10.78 9.82 1.14
N TYR A 244 10.18 8.71 1.53
CA TYR A 244 9.54 7.77 0.61
C TYR A 244 8.05 7.72 0.86
N GLY A 245 7.27 7.62 -0.21
CA GLY A 245 5.83 7.48 -0.09
C GLY A 245 5.21 6.86 -1.30
N TYR A 246 3.93 6.52 -1.17
CA TYR A 246 3.16 5.94 -2.26
C TYR A 246 1.79 6.62 -2.35
N GLY A 247 0.94 6.41 -1.36
CA GLY A 247 -0.30 7.18 -1.20
C GLY A 247 -1.37 6.86 -2.21
N GLY A 248 -1.63 5.59 -2.47
CA GLY A 248 -2.70 5.24 -3.39
C GLY A 248 -3.07 3.77 -3.32
N PHE A 249 -4.19 3.46 -3.95
CA PHE A 249 -4.67 2.09 -4.14
C PHE A 249 -4.79 1.30 -2.84
N GLU A 250 -4.97 2.01 -1.72
CA GLU A 250 -5.14 1.39 -0.41
C GLU A 250 -3.94 0.55 0.03
N ILE A 251 -2.77 0.82 -0.53
CA ILE A 251 -1.56 0.08 -0.15
C ILE A 251 -0.98 0.70 1.12
N SER A 252 -0.84 -0.12 2.17
CA SER A 252 -0.27 0.32 3.44
C SER A 252 1.24 0.11 3.42
N LEU A 253 1.99 1.16 3.75
CA LEU A 253 3.45 1.06 3.81
C LEU A 253 3.86 0.74 5.24
N THR A 254 3.94 -0.54 5.53
CA THR A 254 4.39 -0.98 6.86
C THR A 254 5.89 -1.24 6.85
N PRO A 255 6.55 -1.15 8.01
CA PRO A 255 7.99 -1.34 8.05
C PRO A 255 8.45 -2.65 7.43
N GLY A 256 9.50 -2.58 6.64
CA GLY A 256 10.08 -3.77 6.03
C GLY A 256 11.58 -3.60 5.89
N TYR A 257 12.27 -4.73 5.84
CA TYR A 257 13.72 -4.74 5.76
C TYR A 257 14.18 -4.58 4.31
N SER A 258 15.08 -3.66 4.08
CA SER A 258 15.70 -3.49 2.78
C SER A 258 17.20 -3.44 2.94
N GLY A 259 17.89 -4.47 2.46
CA GLY A 259 19.34 -4.48 2.52
C GLY A 259 19.96 -3.39 1.67
N GLY A 260 19.36 -3.11 0.51
CA GLY A 260 19.90 -2.08 -0.38
C GLY A 260 19.83 -0.70 0.23
N MET A 261 18.68 -0.35 0.79
CA MET A 261 18.54 0.96 1.43
C MET A 261 19.44 1.05 2.66
N GLY A 262 19.52 -0.04 3.42
CA GLY A 262 20.38 -0.03 4.58
C GLY A 262 21.85 0.19 4.23
N ARG A 263 22.31 -0.51 3.22
CA ARG A 263 23.72 -0.43 2.84
C ARG A 263 24.04 0.88 2.13
N ALA A 264 23.19 1.29 1.23
CA ALA A 264 23.48 2.47 0.40
C ALA A 264 23.13 3.79 1.09
N TRP A 265 22.28 3.75 2.11
CA TRP A 265 21.80 4.99 2.72
C TRP A 265 22.03 5.03 4.22
N LEU A 266 21.52 4.05 4.97
CA LEU A 266 21.61 4.08 6.44
C LEU A 266 23.04 3.92 6.92
N GLU A 267 23.84 3.04 6.31
CA GLU A 267 25.21 2.83 6.75
C GLU A 267 26.05 4.09 6.59
N LYS A 268 25.69 4.96 5.64
CA LYS A 268 26.40 6.22 5.43
C LYS A 268 25.93 7.32 6.38
N GLY A 269 25.00 7.00 7.26
CA GLY A 269 24.46 7.98 8.18
C GLY A 269 23.23 8.71 7.67
N GLY A 270 22.70 8.31 6.54
CA GLY A 270 21.48 8.91 6.01
C GLY A 270 20.25 8.55 6.84
N VAL A 271 19.27 9.44 6.83
CA VAL A 271 18.00 9.25 7.51
C VAL A 271 16.97 8.78 6.49
N TYR A 272 16.19 7.74 6.85
CA TYR A 272 15.18 7.21 5.95
C TYR A 272 13.80 7.41 6.58
N VAL A 273 12.86 7.95 5.80
CA VAL A 273 11.53 8.29 6.29
C VAL A 273 10.49 7.69 5.36
N VAL A 274 9.50 7.03 5.95
CA VAL A 274 8.37 6.50 5.19
C VAL A 274 7.11 7.19 5.68
N ALA A 275 6.41 7.87 4.77
CA ALA A 275 5.21 8.61 5.10
C ALA A 275 3.97 7.78 4.81
N ASN A 276 3.08 7.71 5.77
CA ASN A 276 1.85 6.91 5.66
C ASN A 276 0.68 7.82 5.31
N ILE A 277 0.73 8.38 4.12
CA ILE A 277 -0.18 9.42 3.68
C ILE A 277 -1.51 8.87 3.20
N ARG A 278 -2.53 9.74 3.16
CA ARG A 278 -3.84 9.36 2.65
C ARG A 278 -3.72 8.87 1.20
N GLY A 279 -4.63 7.98 0.83
CA GLY A 279 -4.58 7.22 -0.40
C GLY A 279 -4.11 5.81 -0.16
N GLY A 280 -3.32 5.58 0.89
CA GLY A 280 -2.96 4.25 1.34
C GLY A 280 -4.04 3.63 2.20
N GLY A 281 -3.73 2.46 2.75
CA GLY A 281 -4.68 1.71 3.55
C GLY A 281 -4.41 1.68 5.04
N GLU A 282 -3.49 2.50 5.51
CA GLU A 282 -3.00 2.38 6.89
C GLU A 282 -4.11 2.54 7.94
N TYR A 283 -5.13 3.35 7.63
CA TYR A 283 -6.29 3.49 8.51
C TYR A 283 -7.56 2.97 7.83
N GLY A 284 -7.40 2.02 6.92
CA GLY A 284 -8.52 1.33 6.31
C GLY A 284 -9.10 2.07 5.11
N PRO A 285 -10.31 1.66 4.69
CA PRO A 285 -10.92 2.27 3.49
C PRO A 285 -11.09 3.77 3.58
N ARG A 286 -11.37 4.31 4.77
CA ARG A 286 -11.55 5.76 4.91
C ARG A 286 -10.27 6.53 4.54
N TRP A 287 -9.11 5.96 4.84
CA TRP A 287 -7.83 6.59 4.53
C TRP A 287 -7.61 6.62 3.03
N HIS A 288 -7.97 5.52 2.38
CA HIS A 288 -7.88 5.44 0.93
C HIS A 288 -8.88 6.37 0.24
N GLN A 289 -10.15 6.31 0.67
CA GLN A 289 -11.20 7.07 0.02
C GLN A 289 -11.04 8.57 0.22
N ALA A 290 -10.33 8.99 1.26
CA ALA A 290 -10.10 10.39 1.52
C ALA A 290 -9.26 11.09 0.43
N ALA A 291 -8.58 10.30 -0.40
CA ALA A 291 -7.68 10.89 -1.42
C ALA A 291 -7.97 10.35 -2.82
N LEU A 292 -9.23 10.12 -3.12
CA LEU A 292 -9.64 9.67 -4.45
C LEU A 292 -10.06 10.87 -5.31
N LYS A 293 -9.74 10.81 -6.60
CA LYS A 293 -10.29 11.69 -7.62
C LYS A 293 -10.14 13.16 -7.23
N GLN A 294 -11.26 13.88 -7.05
CA GLN A 294 -11.20 15.31 -6.73
C GLN A 294 -10.54 15.59 -5.38
N ASN A 295 -10.35 14.58 -4.55
CA ASN A 295 -9.66 14.73 -3.27
C ASN A 295 -8.22 14.24 -3.31
N ARG A 296 -7.70 13.94 -4.49
CA ARG A 296 -6.35 13.40 -4.63
C ARG A 296 -5.28 14.33 -4.04
N HIS A 297 -5.54 15.63 -4.07
CA HIS A 297 -4.60 16.62 -3.53
C HIS A 297 -4.28 16.40 -2.05
N LYS A 298 -5.15 15.73 -1.31
CA LYS A 298 -4.91 15.50 0.11
C LYS A 298 -3.70 14.61 0.35
N ALA A 299 -3.45 13.65 -0.57
CA ALA A 299 -2.24 12.84 -0.48
C ALA A 299 -0.98 13.72 -0.58
N TYR A 300 -1.01 14.68 -1.48
CA TYR A 300 0.15 15.53 -1.72
C TYR A 300 0.33 16.55 -0.58
N GLU A 301 -0.77 17.05 -0.05
CA GLU A 301 -0.72 17.92 1.14
C GLU A 301 -0.14 17.17 2.33
N ASP A 302 -0.49 15.88 2.47
CA ASP A 302 0.06 15.06 3.55
C ASP A 302 1.57 14.90 3.41
N MET A 303 2.03 14.62 2.19
CA MET A 303 3.46 14.42 1.98
C MET A 303 4.24 15.70 2.26
N ALA A 304 3.69 16.83 1.82
CA ALA A 304 4.30 18.13 2.10
C ALA A 304 4.33 18.39 3.61
N ALA A 305 3.28 17.99 4.33
CA ALA A 305 3.24 18.19 5.78
C ALA A 305 4.33 17.37 6.48
N VAL A 306 4.57 16.14 6.00
CA VAL A 306 5.64 15.34 6.58
C VAL A 306 7.00 16.00 6.31
N ALA A 307 7.19 16.48 5.08
CA ALA A 307 8.45 17.19 4.76
C ALA A 307 8.66 18.38 5.70
N ARG A 308 7.62 19.18 5.92
CA ARG A 308 7.74 20.33 6.80
C ARG A 308 7.98 19.94 8.25
N ASP A 309 7.36 18.84 8.69
CA ASP A 309 7.54 18.37 10.06
C ASP A 309 8.98 17.90 10.30
N LEU A 310 9.59 17.28 9.30
CA LEU A 310 10.98 16.88 9.41
C LEU A 310 11.90 18.08 9.61
N VAL A 311 11.59 19.18 8.93
CA VAL A 311 12.37 20.41 9.07
C VAL A 311 12.11 21.05 10.43
N LYS A 312 10.85 21.08 10.86
CA LYS A 312 10.49 21.64 12.15
C LYS A 312 11.17 20.90 13.30
N ARG A 313 11.31 19.57 13.17
CA ARG A 313 12.01 18.78 14.19
C ARG A 313 13.52 18.88 14.09
N LYS A 314 14.02 19.64 13.13
CA LYS A 314 15.45 19.85 12.92
C LYS A 314 16.20 18.56 12.52
N ILE A 315 15.45 17.60 11.97
CA ILE A 315 16.08 16.41 11.41
C ILE A 315 16.84 16.78 10.16
N THR A 316 16.26 17.65 9.32
CA THR A 316 16.85 18.00 8.05
C THR A 316 16.40 19.40 7.64
N SER A 317 16.78 19.79 6.44
CA SER A 317 16.34 21.05 5.83
C SER A 317 16.15 20.79 4.34
N ALA A 318 15.55 21.74 3.64
CA ALA A 318 15.20 21.53 2.24
C ALA A 318 16.39 21.08 1.39
N SER A 319 17.55 21.68 1.61
CA SER A 319 18.72 21.32 0.80
C SER A 319 19.24 19.92 1.08
N HIS A 320 18.82 19.31 2.18
CA HIS A 320 19.25 17.97 2.57
C HIS A 320 18.12 16.95 2.50
N LEU A 321 16.95 17.34 2.00
CA LEU A 321 15.78 16.46 1.96
C LEU A 321 15.45 16.06 0.54
N GLY A 322 15.45 14.74 0.28
CA GLY A 322 15.06 14.20 -1.00
C GLY A 322 13.75 13.43 -0.88
N VAL A 323 13.08 13.24 -2.00
CA VAL A 323 11.83 12.50 -2.02
C VAL A 323 11.86 11.49 -3.16
N GLN A 324 11.33 10.29 -2.91
CA GLN A 324 11.39 9.18 -3.86
C GLN A 324 10.06 8.44 -3.90
N GLY A 325 9.68 7.99 -5.08
CA GLY A 325 8.49 7.16 -5.23
C GLY A 325 8.39 6.58 -6.60
N GLY A 326 7.69 5.45 -6.71
CA GLY A 326 7.52 4.76 -7.96
C GLY A 326 6.05 4.52 -8.31
N SER A 327 5.75 4.47 -9.61
CA SER A 327 4.42 4.21 -10.13
C SER A 327 3.44 5.30 -9.67
N ASN A 328 2.42 4.97 -8.88
CA ASN A 328 1.60 5.99 -8.23
C ASN A 328 2.46 6.88 -7.32
N GLY A 329 3.50 6.30 -6.71
CA GLY A 329 4.47 7.08 -5.96
C GLY A 329 5.32 7.98 -6.84
N GLY A 330 5.46 7.63 -8.11
CA GLY A 330 6.10 8.52 -9.09
C GLY A 330 5.20 9.70 -9.42
N LEU A 331 3.89 9.48 -9.48
CA LEU A 331 2.95 10.58 -9.59
C LEU A 331 3.05 11.48 -8.36
N LEU A 332 3.19 10.86 -7.18
CA LEU A 332 3.38 11.60 -5.94
C LEU A 332 4.63 12.48 -6.01
N THR A 333 5.77 11.92 -6.40
CA THR A 333 6.99 12.70 -6.43
C THR A 333 6.99 13.71 -7.58
N GLY A 334 6.31 13.38 -8.67
CA GLY A 334 6.10 14.37 -9.73
C GLY A 334 5.31 15.57 -9.22
N ASN A 335 4.33 15.33 -8.35
CA ASN A 335 3.57 16.42 -7.75
C ASN A 335 4.37 17.17 -6.68
N MET A 336 5.23 16.47 -5.96
CA MET A 336 6.15 17.16 -5.06
C MET A 336 7.07 18.08 -5.85
N LEU A 337 7.60 17.59 -6.97
CA LEU A 337 8.46 18.38 -7.83
C LEU A 337 7.76 19.63 -8.35
N THR A 338 6.53 19.47 -8.85
CA THR A 338 5.86 20.57 -9.53
C THR A 338 5.10 21.49 -8.60
N GLN A 339 4.58 20.98 -7.49
CA GLN A 339 3.75 21.78 -6.59
C GLN A 339 4.49 22.27 -5.35
N TYR A 340 5.53 21.56 -4.92
CA TYR A 340 6.25 21.88 -3.69
C TYR A 340 7.77 21.86 -3.90
N PRO A 341 8.28 22.45 -4.99
CA PRO A 341 9.71 22.33 -5.28
C PRO A 341 10.61 22.91 -4.20
N GLU A 342 10.10 23.88 -3.47
CA GLU A 342 10.92 24.56 -2.45
C GLU A 342 11.20 23.67 -1.23
N LEU A 343 10.50 22.56 -1.09
CA LEU A 343 10.67 21.68 0.08
C LEU A 343 11.83 20.71 -0.06
N PHE A 344 12.35 20.53 -1.30
CA PHE A 344 13.26 19.41 -1.56
C PHE A 344 14.54 19.86 -2.25
N GLY A 345 15.63 19.15 -1.93
CA GLY A 345 16.91 19.33 -2.59
C GLY A 345 17.16 18.37 -3.73
N ALA A 346 16.34 17.31 -3.83
CA ALA A 346 16.44 16.34 -4.92
C ALA A 346 15.15 15.54 -4.99
N VAL A 347 14.77 15.14 -6.19
CA VAL A 347 13.52 14.37 -6.40
C VAL A 347 13.82 13.17 -7.29
N VAL A 348 13.34 11.98 -6.90
CA VAL A 348 13.48 10.76 -7.69
C VAL A 348 12.10 10.28 -8.09
N VAL A 349 11.88 10.16 -9.40
CA VAL A 349 10.57 9.85 -10.01
C VAL A 349 10.75 8.57 -10.80
N GLN A 350 10.15 7.47 -10.33
CA GLN A 350 10.42 6.15 -10.89
C GLN A 350 9.17 5.53 -11.51
N VAL A 351 9.31 4.97 -12.68
CA VAL A 351 8.25 4.34 -13.47
C VAL A 351 6.91 5.09 -13.31
N PRO A 352 6.87 6.40 -13.58
CA PRO A 352 5.82 7.26 -13.06
C PRO A 352 4.63 7.44 -13.99
N LEU A 353 3.49 7.80 -13.39
CA LEU A 353 2.40 8.45 -14.08
C LEU A 353 2.65 9.96 -14.02
N LEU A 354 2.64 10.65 -15.13
CA LEU A 354 2.90 12.10 -15.15
C LEU A 354 1.96 12.86 -16.07
N ASP A 355 1.55 12.25 -17.19
CA ASP A 355 0.61 12.87 -18.13
C ASP A 355 -0.78 12.33 -17.85
N MET A 356 -1.49 13.01 -16.98
CA MET A 356 -2.79 12.54 -16.52
C MET A 356 -3.91 12.87 -17.49
N LYS A 357 -3.63 13.64 -18.54
CA LYS A 357 -4.58 13.86 -19.62
C LYS A 357 -4.74 12.59 -20.46
N ARG A 358 -3.64 11.87 -20.65
CA ARG A 358 -3.60 10.72 -21.56
C ARG A 358 -3.47 9.37 -20.88
N TYR A 359 -3.34 9.37 -19.53
CA TYR A 359 -2.99 8.11 -18.84
C TYR A 359 -4.00 7.00 -19.12
N SER A 360 -5.29 7.35 -19.26
CA SER A 360 -6.34 6.33 -19.40
C SER A 360 -6.30 5.63 -20.74
N HIS A 361 -5.55 6.15 -21.70
CA HIS A 361 -5.39 5.55 -23.02
C HIS A 361 -4.01 4.92 -23.22
N LEU A 362 -3.21 4.81 -22.15
CA LEU A 362 -1.87 4.28 -22.23
C LEU A 362 -1.76 3.00 -21.38
N LEU A 363 -1.60 1.87 -22.04
CA LEU A 363 -1.46 0.57 -21.42
C LEU A 363 -2.58 0.30 -20.41
N ALA A 364 -2.26 -0.02 -19.15
CA ALA A 364 -3.25 -0.40 -18.17
C ALA A 364 -3.97 0.79 -17.53
N GLY A 365 -3.72 1.99 -18.00
CA GLY A 365 -4.24 3.20 -17.35
C GLY A 365 -5.75 3.25 -17.19
N ALA A 366 -6.52 2.68 -18.12
CA ALA A 366 -7.97 2.72 -18.02
C ALA A 366 -8.46 2.03 -16.74
N SER A 367 -7.72 1.06 -16.23
CA SER A 367 -8.14 0.33 -15.04
C SER A 367 -7.98 1.16 -13.76
N TRP A 368 -7.36 2.35 -13.83
CA TRP A 368 -7.09 3.18 -12.65
C TRP A 368 -8.03 4.36 -12.51
N MET A 369 -9.10 4.39 -13.32
CA MET A 369 -10.00 5.54 -13.28
C MET A 369 -10.80 5.62 -11.98
N ALA A 370 -10.96 4.51 -11.26
CA ALA A 370 -11.58 4.57 -9.94
C ALA A 370 -10.73 5.35 -8.94
N GLU A 371 -9.43 5.43 -9.18
CA GLU A 371 -8.52 6.16 -8.29
C GLU A 371 -8.41 7.63 -8.70
N TYR A 372 -8.26 7.89 -10.00
CA TYR A 372 -7.91 9.22 -10.49
C TYR A 372 -9.04 9.96 -11.22
N GLY A 373 -10.04 9.24 -11.70
CA GLY A 373 -11.07 9.85 -12.54
C GLY A 373 -10.81 9.65 -14.01
N ASN A 374 -11.73 10.10 -14.84
CA ASN A 374 -11.66 9.94 -16.29
C ASN A 374 -11.33 11.28 -16.95
N PRO A 375 -10.11 11.44 -17.49
CA PRO A 375 -9.72 12.74 -18.06
C PRO A 375 -10.46 13.11 -19.36
N ASP A 376 -11.17 12.16 -19.95
CA ASP A 376 -11.96 12.44 -21.14
C ASP A 376 -13.31 13.05 -20.80
N THR A 377 -13.61 13.23 -19.52
CA THR A 377 -14.86 13.79 -19.05
C THR A 377 -14.59 15.12 -18.35
N SER A 378 -15.62 15.67 -17.71
CA SER A 378 -15.45 16.88 -16.91
C SER A 378 -14.48 16.67 -15.73
N ASP A 379 -14.14 15.42 -15.43
CA ASP A 379 -13.13 15.12 -14.39
C ASP A 379 -11.79 15.79 -14.70
N TRP A 380 -11.51 16.12 -15.96
CA TRP A 380 -10.25 16.78 -16.27
C TRP A 380 -10.06 18.04 -15.44
N ALA A 381 -11.16 18.70 -15.08
CA ALA A 381 -11.06 19.92 -14.29
C ALA A 381 -10.31 19.70 -12.98
N PHE A 382 -10.53 18.54 -12.33
CA PHE A 382 -9.75 18.28 -11.11
C PHE A 382 -8.48 17.48 -11.40
N ILE A 383 -8.49 16.63 -12.43
CA ILE A 383 -7.29 15.82 -12.72
C ILE A 383 -6.11 16.71 -13.11
N LYS A 384 -6.36 17.79 -13.86
CA LYS A 384 -5.26 18.66 -14.28
C LYS A 384 -4.54 19.30 -13.11
N THR A 385 -5.19 19.38 -11.94
CA THR A 385 -4.56 19.96 -10.76
C THR A 385 -3.49 19.06 -10.17
N PHE A 386 -3.41 17.79 -10.61
CA PHE A 386 -2.35 16.90 -10.17
C PHE A 386 -1.67 16.16 -11.32
N SER A 387 -1.63 16.78 -12.49
CA SER A 387 -0.95 16.22 -13.66
C SER A 387 0.42 16.90 -13.80
N PRO A 388 1.51 16.27 -13.34
CA PRO A 388 2.81 16.97 -13.33
C PRO A 388 3.25 17.45 -14.70
N TYR A 389 2.97 16.67 -15.76
CA TYR A 389 3.36 17.08 -17.10
C TYR A 389 2.74 18.42 -17.47
N HIS A 390 1.50 18.66 -17.02
CA HIS A 390 0.78 19.91 -17.33
C HIS A 390 1.08 21.01 -16.32
N LEU A 391 1.54 20.65 -15.12
CA LEU A 391 1.85 21.64 -14.07
C LEU A 391 3.24 22.22 -14.21
N PHE A 392 4.11 21.55 -14.95
CA PHE A 392 5.47 22.04 -15.09
C PHE A 392 5.46 23.45 -15.68
N ASP A 393 6.24 24.34 -15.09
CA ASP A 393 6.33 25.75 -15.48
C ASP A 393 7.80 26.07 -15.68
N ALA A 394 8.19 26.37 -16.93
CA ALA A 394 9.59 26.61 -17.25
C ALA A 394 10.16 27.83 -16.50
N LYS A 395 9.30 28.71 -16.00
CA LYS A 395 9.75 29.89 -15.27
C LYS A 395 10.05 29.65 -13.81
N LYS A 396 9.64 28.49 -13.27
CA LYS A 396 9.90 28.18 -11.86
C LYS A 396 11.26 27.52 -11.69
N LYS A 397 11.77 27.60 -10.46
CA LYS A 397 12.97 26.86 -10.09
C LYS A 397 12.58 25.50 -9.56
N TYR A 398 13.36 24.48 -9.92
CA TYR A 398 13.12 23.12 -9.48
C TYR A 398 14.39 22.49 -8.94
N PRO A 399 14.28 21.64 -7.94
CA PRO A 399 15.45 20.89 -7.50
C PRO A 399 15.90 19.89 -8.58
N PRO A 400 17.13 19.40 -8.50
CA PRO A 400 17.54 18.33 -9.41
C PRO A 400 16.59 17.15 -9.34
N VAL A 401 16.31 16.55 -10.51
CA VAL A 401 15.38 15.43 -10.57
C VAL A 401 15.97 14.29 -11.37
N LEU A 402 15.76 13.07 -10.89
CA LEU A 402 16.11 11.84 -11.59
C LEU A 402 14.83 11.15 -12.00
N PHE A 403 14.66 10.92 -13.30
CA PHE A 403 13.58 10.08 -13.82
C PHE A 403 14.15 8.73 -14.21
N THR A 404 13.53 7.65 -13.75
CA THR A 404 13.88 6.32 -14.24
C THR A 404 12.62 5.63 -14.76
N THR A 405 12.78 4.83 -15.81
CA THR A 405 11.68 4.05 -16.35
C THR A 405 12.21 2.84 -17.08
N SER A 406 11.33 2.03 -17.65
CA SER A 406 11.68 0.84 -18.38
C SER A 406 10.98 0.81 -19.72
N THR A 407 11.72 0.50 -20.78
CA THR A 407 11.16 0.42 -22.12
C THR A 407 10.02 -0.57 -22.21
N ARG A 408 10.14 -1.70 -21.48
CA ARG A 408 9.16 -2.79 -21.55
C ARG A 408 8.13 -2.74 -20.44
N ASP A 409 7.97 -1.60 -19.79
CA ASP A 409 6.91 -1.47 -18.79
C ASP A 409 5.56 -1.67 -19.49
N ASP A 410 4.82 -2.70 -19.05
CA ASP A 410 3.56 -3.07 -19.69
C ASP A 410 2.35 -2.56 -18.89
N ARG A 411 2.56 -1.84 -17.82
CA ARG A 411 1.47 -1.25 -17.03
C ARG A 411 1.46 0.26 -17.11
N VAL A 412 2.58 0.91 -16.82
CA VAL A 412 2.70 2.35 -16.93
C VAL A 412 3.59 2.68 -18.12
N HIS A 413 3.04 3.36 -19.09
CA HIS A 413 3.75 3.62 -20.34
C HIS A 413 5.01 4.45 -20.08
N PRO A 414 6.16 4.06 -20.63
CA PRO A 414 7.40 4.84 -20.42
C PRO A 414 7.33 6.25 -21.01
N GLY A 415 6.36 6.50 -21.89
CA GLY A 415 6.16 7.83 -22.44
C GLY A 415 5.92 8.91 -21.41
N HIS A 416 5.32 8.56 -20.26
CA HIS A 416 5.16 9.53 -19.18
C HIS A 416 6.49 10.14 -18.79
N ALA A 417 7.48 9.30 -18.48
CA ALA A 417 8.78 9.78 -18.04
C ALA A 417 9.54 10.42 -19.18
N ARG A 418 9.48 9.81 -20.38
CA ARG A 418 10.19 10.35 -21.53
C ARG A 418 9.76 11.77 -21.84
N LYS A 419 8.45 12.01 -21.89
CA LYS A 419 7.92 13.31 -22.29
C LYS A 419 8.26 14.38 -21.26
N MET A 420 8.11 14.07 -20.00
CA MET A 420 8.38 15.08 -18.97
C MET A 420 9.88 15.40 -18.87
N ALA A 421 10.72 14.36 -18.95
CA ALA A 421 12.17 14.60 -18.94
C ALA A 421 12.57 15.48 -20.12
N ALA A 422 12.06 15.20 -21.32
CA ALA A 422 12.39 16.00 -22.48
C ALA A 422 11.92 17.45 -22.31
N LYS A 423 10.73 17.64 -21.81
CA LYS A 423 10.16 18.97 -21.59
C LYS A 423 11.02 19.77 -20.63
N MET A 424 11.46 19.14 -19.54
CA MET A 424 12.27 19.82 -18.54
C MET A 424 13.70 20.08 -19.03
N ILE A 425 14.28 19.13 -19.76
CA ILE A 425 15.62 19.32 -20.33
C ILE A 425 15.60 20.49 -21.32
N ASP A 426 14.57 20.54 -22.17
CA ASP A 426 14.45 21.64 -23.14
C ASP A 426 14.32 22.99 -22.45
N ALA A 427 13.78 23.01 -21.23
CA ALA A 427 13.67 24.24 -20.46
C ALA A 427 14.91 24.55 -19.63
N GLY A 428 15.96 23.77 -19.78
CA GLY A 428 17.23 24.03 -19.09
C GLY A 428 17.30 23.58 -17.65
N LYS A 429 16.39 22.68 -17.24
CA LYS A 429 16.37 22.23 -15.85
C LYS A 429 17.41 21.12 -15.62
N ASP A 430 17.76 20.90 -14.35
CA ASP A 430 18.72 19.87 -13.94
C ASP A 430 18.01 18.52 -13.89
N VAL A 431 18.10 17.77 -14.98
CA VAL A 431 17.42 16.50 -15.14
C VAL A 431 18.41 15.41 -15.45
N THR A 432 18.29 14.29 -14.75
CA THR A 432 18.98 13.05 -15.09
C THR A 432 17.91 12.04 -15.50
N TYR A 433 18.13 11.35 -16.61
CA TYR A 433 17.15 10.40 -17.13
C TYR A 433 17.83 9.06 -17.39
N TYR A 434 17.20 7.99 -16.93
CA TYR A 434 17.71 6.65 -17.18
C TYR A 434 16.55 5.72 -17.58
N GLU A 435 16.73 4.98 -18.66
CA GLU A 435 15.73 4.04 -19.12
C GLU A 435 16.36 2.66 -19.23
N ASN A 436 15.79 1.67 -18.52
CA ASN A 436 16.20 0.28 -18.60
C ASN A 436 15.51 -0.34 -19.80
N ILE A 437 16.28 -0.84 -20.76
CA ILE A 437 15.67 -1.32 -22.00
C ILE A 437 15.14 -2.74 -21.91
N GLU A 438 15.40 -3.46 -20.83
CA GLU A 438 14.97 -4.84 -20.69
C GLU A 438 13.93 -5.06 -19.59
N GLY A 439 13.77 -4.12 -18.66
CA GLY A 439 12.90 -4.33 -17.52
C GLY A 439 11.46 -3.95 -17.78
N GLY A 440 10.57 -4.51 -16.95
CA GLY A 440 9.16 -4.15 -16.95
C GLY A 440 8.84 -3.10 -15.90
N HIS A 441 7.63 -3.15 -15.32
CA HIS A 441 7.19 -2.12 -14.39
C HIS A 441 8.04 -2.06 -13.11
N GLY A 442 8.69 -3.14 -12.74
CA GLY A 442 9.60 -3.11 -11.61
C GLY A 442 10.87 -2.29 -11.86
N GLY A 443 11.10 -1.86 -13.10
CA GLY A 443 12.25 -1.05 -13.46
C GLY A 443 13.48 -1.84 -13.82
N ALA A 444 13.44 -3.17 -13.69
CA ALA A 444 14.61 -4.00 -13.94
C ALA A 444 14.18 -5.40 -14.36
N ALA A 445 14.99 -6.06 -15.18
CA ALA A 445 14.70 -7.40 -15.66
C ALA A 445 15.36 -8.49 -14.82
N ASN A 446 16.37 -8.17 -14.03
CA ASN A 446 17.05 -9.15 -13.19
C ASN A 446 17.70 -8.45 -12.00
N ASN A 447 18.30 -9.27 -11.13
CA ASN A 447 18.87 -8.74 -9.89
C ASN A 447 20.01 -7.75 -10.12
N ALA A 448 20.84 -7.99 -11.14
CA ALA A 448 21.92 -7.06 -11.43
C ALA A 448 21.38 -5.70 -11.88
N GLN A 449 20.32 -5.71 -12.69
CA GLN A 449 19.70 -4.47 -13.13
C GLN A 449 19.02 -3.76 -11.96
N ALA A 450 18.38 -4.52 -11.06
CA ALA A 450 17.74 -3.91 -9.90
C ALA A 450 18.78 -3.24 -9.00
N ALA A 451 19.92 -3.89 -8.81
CA ALA A 451 20.99 -3.30 -8.01
C ALA A 451 21.51 -2.02 -8.66
N HIS A 452 21.65 -2.03 -9.98
CA HIS A 452 22.11 -0.83 -10.70
C HIS A 452 21.12 0.33 -10.56
N MET A 453 19.83 0.03 -10.69
CA MET A 453 18.80 1.06 -10.56
C MET A 453 18.78 1.66 -9.16
N SER A 454 18.91 0.79 -8.14
CA SER A 454 18.96 1.28 -6.76
C SER A 454 20.20 2.11 -6.50
N ALA A 455 21.35 1.64 -6.98
CA ALA A 455 22.59 2.37 -6.80
C ALA A 455 22.52 3.75 -7.46
N LEU A 456 21.92 3.81 -8.63
CA LEU A 456 21.77 5.08 -9.35
C LEU A 456 20.94 6.06 -8.52
N ALA A 457 19.82 5.60 -7.97
CA ALA A 457 18.96 6.48 -7.18
C ALA A 457 19.65 6.96 -5.91
N TYR A 458 20.29 6.04 -5.17
CA TYR A 458 20.92 6.42 -3.92
C TYR A 458 22.16 7.30 -4.17
N SER A 459 22.91 7.03 -5.22
CA SER A 459 24.06 7.89 -5.57
C SER A 459 23.59 9.29 -5.94
N PHE A 460 22.55 9.38 -6.75
CA PHE A 460 21.97 10.67 -7.12
C PHE A 460 21.57 11.46 -5.87
N LEU A 461 20.85 10.80 -4.98
CA LEU A 461 20.38 11.47 -3.77
C LEU A 461 21.53 11.87 -2.86
N TRP A 462 22.51 10.98 -2.68
CA TRP A 462 23.61 11.28 -1.77
C TRP A 462 24.43 12.47 -2.28
N GLU A 463 24.69 12.51 -3.59
CA GLU A 463 25.45 13.62 -4.17
C GLU A 463 24.76 14.95 -3.97
N ARG A 464 23.43 14.97 -4.05
CA ARG A 464 22.69 16.24 -3.98
C ARG A 464 22.33 16.66 -2.58
N LEU A 465 22.21 15.71 -1.65
CA LEU A 465 21.66 16.04 -0.33
C LEU A 465 22.70 16.23 0.75
N GLY A 466 23.95 15.80 0.46
CA GLY A 466 24.70 15.95 1.50
C GLY A 466 25.84 15.68 1.74
N GLY A 467 26.14 15.06 0.96
CA GLY A 467 27.26 14.59 1.17
C GLY A 467 28.43 15.36 1.44
N LYS A 468 28.41 16.33 2.04
CA LYS A 468 29.51 17.02 2.30
C LYS A 468 30.11 16.72 3.38
N UNK A 469 30.92 16.15 3.41
CA UNK A 469 31.28 16.19 3.96
C UNK A 469 31.01 16.45 4.01
#